data_0a83943580adf09764567d659ba17ae6
#
_entry.id   0a83943580adf09764567d659ba17ae6
#
_cell.length_a   1.000
_cell.length_b   1.000
_cell.length_c   1.000
_cell.angle_alpha   90.00
_cell.angle_beta   90.00
_cell.angle_gamma   90.00
#
_symmetry.space_group_name_H-M   'P 1'
#
loop_
_entity.id
_entity.type
_entity.pdbx_description
1 polymer ?
#
loop_
_entity_poly.entity_id
_entity_poly.type
_entity_poly.pdbx_seq_one_letter_code
_entity_poly.pdbx_strand_id
1 'polypeptide(L)'
;DVMENDRQTAIGVAAGYVNMVSGLLGYGTGCCSCCDKGEIQRTLGIDKKPVLLMGVGFPDESKPRREHHLNPDLTFPTKRKSIEVSYI
;
A
#
# COMPACT_ATOMS: atom_id res chain seq x y z
N ASP A 1 14.14 1.50 -17.70
CA ASP A 1 13.55 1.30 -19.06
C ASP A 1 12.10 1.75 -19.03
N VAL A 2 11.63 2.28 -20.14
CA VAL A 2 10.28 2.88 -20.25
C VAL A 2 9.20 1.84 -19.96
N MET A 3 9.34 0.63 -20.46
CA MET A 3 8.38 -0.45 -20.25
C MET A 3 8.29 -0.85 -18.78
N GLU A 4 9.42 -0.91 -18.09
CA GLU A 4 9.43 -1.21 -16.66
C GLU A 4 8.80 -0.09 -15.85
N ASN A 5 9.10 1.15 -16.18
CA ASN A 5 8.47 2.30 -15.54
C ASN A 5 6.95 2.29 -15.73
N ASP A 6 6.48 1.97 -16.91
CA ASP A 6 5.05 1.88 -17.20
C ASP A 6 4.38 0.77 -16.39
N ARG A 7 5.04 -0.39 -16.27
CA ARG A 7 4.54 -1.49 -15.44
C ARG A 7 4.43 -1.09 -13.97
N GLN A 8 5.46 -0.45 -13.42
CA GLN A 8 5.46 0.01 -12.03
C GLN A 8 4.37 1.06 -11.79
N THR A 9 4.23 2.00 -12.72
CA THR A 9 3.18 3.02 -12.67
C THR A 9 1.81 2.39 -12.72
N ALA A 10 1.57 1.43 -13.62
CA ALA A 10 0.30 0.73 -13.74
C ALA A 10 -0.07 -0.02 -12.45
N ILE A 11 0.90 -0.65 -11.79
CA ILE A 11 0.67 -1.32 -10.51
C ILE A 11 0.21 -0.32 -9.45
N GLY A 12 0.86 0.84 -9.36
CA GLY A 12 0.47 1.89 -8.43
C GLY A 12 -0.94 2.42 -8.68
N VAL A 13 -1.29 2.64 -9.93
CA VAL A 13 -2.64 3.09 -10.32
C VAL A 13 -3.68 2.03 -9.94
N ALA A 14 -3.42 0.76 -10.26
CA ALA A 14 -4.33 -0.34 -9.92
C ALA A 14 -4.51 -0.46 -8.40
N ALA A 15 -3.44 -0.35 -7.63
CA ALA A 15 -3.50 -0.38 -6.18
C ALA A 15 -4.35 0.75 -5.60
N GLY A 16 -4.25 1.95 -6.16
CA GLY A 16 -5.06 3.09 -5.77
C GLY A 16 -6.55 2.86 -6.01
N TYR A 17 -6.91 2.30 -7.16
CA TYR A 17 -8.30 1.94 -7.47
C TYR A 17 -8.83 0.88 -6.51
N VAL A 18 -8.06 -0.17 -6.24
CA VAL A 18 -8.47 -1.22 -5.30
C VAL A 18 -8.71 -0.63 -3.91
N ASN A 19 -7.81 0.23 -3.42
CA ASN A 19 -7.97 0.89 -2.13
C ASN A 19 -9.25 1.72 -2.08
N MET A 20 -9.50 2.53 -3.10
CA MET A 20 -10.67 3.42 -3.13
C MET A 20 -11.96 2.64 -3.17
N VAL A 21 -12.07 1.68 -4.08
CA VAL A 21 -13.28 0.86 -4.23
C VAL A 21 -13.55 0.03 -2.98
N SER A 22 -12.51 -0.57 -2.40
CA SER A 22 -12.63 -1.32 -1.15
C SER A 22 -13.15 -0.45 -0.02
N GLY A 23 -12.62 0.77 0.11
CA GLY A 23 -13.09 1.72 1.10
C GLY A 23 -14.55 2.12 0.90
N LEU A 24 -14.97 2.35 -0.33
CA LEU A 24 -16.37 2.66 -0.66
C LEU A 24 -17.32 1.50 -0.33
N LEU A 25 -16.83 0.26 -0.43
CA LEU A 25 -17.60 -0.93 -0.08
C LEU A 25 -17.55 -1.26 1.42
N GLY A 26 -16.83 -0.50 2.21
CA GLY A 26 -16.73 -0.69 3.66
C GLY A 26 -15.63 -1.66 4.10
N TYR A 27 -14.72 -2.04 3.22
CA TYR A 27 -13.58 -2.89 3.56
C TYR A 27 -12.39 -2.07 4.04
N GLY A 28 -11.56 -2.68 4.88
CA GLY A 28 -10.24 -2.18 5.21
C GLY A 28 -9.20 -2.72 4.23
N THR A 29 -8.17 -1.95 3.92
CA THR A 29 -7.09 -2.34 3.04
C THR A 29 -5.73 -2.04 3.64
N GLY A 30 -4.74 -2.80 3.23
CA GLY A 30 -3.35 -2.52 3.55
C GLY A 30 -2.47 -2.88 2.37
N CYS A 31 -1.41 -2.11 2.14
CA CYS A 31 -0.44 -2.36 1.08
C CYS A 31 0.94 -2.58 1.70
N CYS A 32 1.69 -3.53 1.18
CA CYS A 32 3.05 -3.76 1.59
C CYS A 32 3.93 -4.17 0.39
N SER A 33 5.08 -3.54 0.27
CA SER A 33 6.11 -3.92 -0.70
C SER A 33 7.35 -4.53 -0.02
N CYS A 34 7.40 -4.52 1.31
CA CYS A 34 8.54 -4.97 2.12
C CYS A 34 8.45 -6.45 2.54
N CYS A 35 7.78 -7.26 1.75
CA CYS A 35 7.60 -8.69 1.99
C CYS A 35 8.77 -9.52 1.50
N ASP A 36 8.91 -10.74 2.06
CA ASP A 36 9.80 -11.75 1.50
C ASP A 36 9.19 -12.34 0.23
N LYS A 37 9.71 -11.88 -0.91
CA LYS A 37 9.16 -12.23 -2.22
C LYS A 37 9.33 -13.70 -2.56
N GLY A 38 10.44 -14.30 -2.15
CA GLY A 38 10.69 -15.72 -2.36
C GLY A 38 9.72 -16.60 -1.59
N GLU A 39 9.42 -16.23 -0.36
CA GLU A 39 8.44 -16.93 0.47
C GLU A 39 7.03 -16.87 -0.13
N ILE A 40 6.65 -15.72 -0.64
CA ILE A 40 5.36 -15.52 -1.29
C ILE A 40 5.27 -16.35 -2.55
N GLN A 41 6.31 -16.37 -3.37
CA GLN A 41 6.36 -17.20 -4.58
C GLN A 41 6.15 -18.68 -4.25
N ARG A 42 6.81 -19.17 -3.20
CA ARG A 42 6.65 -20.55 -2.74
C ARG A 42 5.23 -20.84 -2.25
N THR A 43 4.70 -19.94 -1.42
CA THR A 43 3.37 -20.11 -0.83
C THR A 43 2.26 -20.12 -1.86
N LEU A 44 2.35 -19.23 -2.86
CA LEU A 44 1.35 -19.09 -3.91
C LEU A 44 1.62 -19.98 -5.13
N GLY A 45 2.78 -20.62 -5.21
CA GLY A 45 3.15 -21.45 -6.35
C GLY A 45 3.29 -20.67 -7.65
N ILE A 46 3.80 -19.45 -7.58
CA ILE A 46 4.00 -18.57 -8.74
C ILE A 46 5.49 -18.40 -9.03
N ASP A 47 5.81 -18.27 -10.30
CA ASP A 47 7.19 -18.05 -10.77
C ASP A 47 7.55 -16.56 -10.93
N LYS A 48 6.54 -15.71 -11.04
CA LYS A 48 6.72 -14.27 -11.19
C LYS A 48 6.97 -13.60 -9.85
N LYS A 49 7.84 -12.60 -9.86
CA LYS A 49 8.20 -11.85 -8.67
C LYS A 49 7.06 -10.92 -8.25
N PRO A 50 6.53 -11.06 -7.02
CA PRO A 50 5.53 -10.12 -6.52
C PRO A 50 6.16 -8.74 -6.28
N VAL A 51 5.44 -7.70 -6.59
CA VAL A 51 5.90 -6.32 -6.42
C VAL A 51 5.19 -5.67 -5.25
N LEU A 52 3.91 -5.96 -5.09
CA LEU A 52 3.07 -5.35 -4.07
C LEU A 52 2.08 -6.38 -3.56
N LEU A 53 1.91 -6.43 -2.24
CA LEU A 53 0.85 -7.19 -1.59
C LEU A 53 -0.23 -6.24 -1.13
N MET A 54 -1.46 -6.63 -1.34
CA MET A 54 -2.61 -5.92 -0.81
C MET A 54 -3.49 -6.88 -0.03
N GLY A 55 -3.83 -6.49 1.21
CA GLY A 55 -4.83 -7.15 2.00
C GLY A 55 -6.16 -6.40 1.90
N VAL A 56 -7.25 -7.11 1.72
CA VAL A 56 -8.60 -6.54 1.73
C VAL A 56 -9.47 -7.39 2.64
N GLY A 57 -10.16 -6.77 3.56
CA GLY A 57 -11.01 -7.48 4.50
C GLY A 57 -11.78 -6.55 5.43
N PHE A 58 -12.47 -7.14 6.38
CA PHE A 58 -13.19 -6.34 7.39
C PHE A 58 -12.21 -5.78 8.41
N PRO A 59 -12.25 -4.47 8.68
CA PRO A 59 -11.39 -3.87 9.69
C PRO A 59 -11.81 -4.32 11.09
N ASP A 60 -10.84 -4.46 11.98
CA ASP A 60 -11.11 -4.67 13.40
C ASP A 60 -11.39 -3.31 14.06
N GLU A 61 -12.66 -3.00 14.25
CA GLU A 61 -13.11 -1.73 14.81
C GLU A 61 -12.73 -1.55 16.29
N SER A 62 -12.37 -2.65 16.96
CA SER A 62 -11.93 -2.59 18.37
C SER A 62 -10.51 -2.02 18.50
N LYS A 63 -9.74 -1.95 17.43
CA LYS A 63 -8.37 -1.44 17.42
C LYS A 63 -8.27 -0.13 16.66
N PRO A 64 -7.60 0.88 17.23
CA PRO A 64 -7.34 2.12 16.51
C PRO A 64 -6.50 1.85 15.26
N ARG A 65 -6.92 2.37 14.11
CA ARG A 65 -6.22 2.19 12.83
C ARG A 65 -4.79 2.73 12.84
N ARG A 66 -4.51 3.64 13.75
CA ARG A 66 -3.22 4.34 13.84
C ARG A 66 -2.48 4.04 15.14
N GLU A 67 -2.77 2.91 15.76
CA GLU A 67 -2.11 2.56 17.02
C GLU A 67 -0.59 2.61 16.90
N HIS A 68 -0.04 2.02 15.85
CA HIS A 68 1.40 2.04 15.62
C HIS A 68 1.94 3.46 15.33
N HIS A 69 1.11 4.35 14.82
CA HIS A 69 1.49 5.75 14.58
C HIS A 69 1.46 6.59 15.86
N LEU A 70 0.82 6.12 16.91
CA LEU A 70 0.79 6.78 18.21
C LEU A 70 1.96 6.35 19.11
N ASN A 71 2.64 5.27 18.76
CA ASN A 71 3.78 4.77 19.51
C ASN A 71 5.06 5.51 19.05
N PRO A 72 5.69 6.31 19.92
CA PRO A 72 6.88 7.08 19.54
C PRO A 72 8.07 6.22 19.14
N ASP A 73 8.12 4.94 19.56
CA ASP A 73 9.19 4.01 19.19
C ASP A 73 9.01 3.45 17.77
N LEU A 74 7.80 3.56 17.22
CA LEU A 74 7.45 3.01 15.90
C LEU A 74 7.24 4.08 14.83
N THR A 75 7.25 5.35 15.20
CA THR A 75 6.98 6.44 14.27
C THR A 75 8.07 7.49 14.28
N PHE A 76 8.37 8.01 13.10
CA PHE A 76 9.23 9.18 12.98
C PHE A 76 8.34 10.43 12.88
N PRO A 77 8.74 11.54 13.54
CA PRO A 77 8.00 12.77 13.38
C PRO A 77 8.08 13.23 11.93
N THR A 78 6.93 13.29 11.27
CA THR A 78 6.83 13.76 9.90
C THR A 78 6.22 15.15 9.89
N LYS A 79 6.94 16.10 9.29
CA LYS A 79 6.37 17.42 9.01
C LYS A 79 5.89 17.43 7.56
N ARG A 80 4.66 17.86 7.37
CA ARG A 80 4.19 18.11 6.01
C ARG A 80 4.91 19.32 5.45
N LYS A 81 5.51 19.14 4.28
CA LYS A 81 6.06 20.27 3.53
C LYS A 81 4.91 21.03 2.90
N SER A 82 5.00 22.36 2.92
CA SER A 82 4.08 23.17 2.14
C SER A 82 4.26 22.87 0.66
N ILE A 83 3.14 22.80 -0.03
CA ILE A 83 3.11 22.53 -1.47
C ILE A 83 2.89 23.85 -2.18
N GLU A 84 3.81 24.19 -3.07
CA GLU A 84 3.65 25.33 -3.94
C GLU A 84 2.85 24.86 -5.17
N VAL A 85 1.72 25.53 -5.43
CA VAL A 85 0.86 25.23 -6.57
C VAL A 85 0.93 26.40 -7.54
N SER A 86 1.29 26.08 -8.78
CA SER A 86 1.30 27.05 -9.87
C SER A 86 0.20 26.71 -10.85
N TYR A 87 -0.49 27.74 -11.34
CA TYR A 87 -1.52 27.62 -12.37
C TYR A 87 -0.96 28.18 -13.67
N ILE A 88 -1.12 27.42 -14.71
CA ILE A 88 -0.65 27.81 -16.05
C ILE A 88 -1.76 28.53 -16.80
#